data_afa789b048ca1d54495eee89baf65f0f
#
_entry.id   afa789b048ca1d54495eee89baf65f0f
#
_cell.length_a   1.000
_cell.length_b   1.000
_cell.length_c   1.000
_cell.angle_alpha   90.00
_cell.angle_beta   90.00
_cell.angle_gamma   90.00
#
_symmetry.space_group_name_H-M   'P 1'
#
loop_
_entity.id
_entity.type
_entity.pdbx_description
1 polymer ?
#
loop_
_entity_poly.entity_id
_entity_poly.type
_entity_poly.pdbx_seq_one_letter_code
_entity_poly.pdbx_strand_id
1 'polypeptide(L)'
;MAHILVVAPPAAGHINPTLGVVAELVERGHRVTYATTERYRDRIAETGATLLAHESTMPPPATKPYTLEGSDLTRGLLAGLRETRVRPAELRDRLAGDRPDLVLFDGLTAWWGRLLARGMDVPAVPCWPNFVSNEHWSLMGTYIRSNRLDPRLWWFAVRMQRLASAAGLTLAELVDGVGTGVHGQLVFLPRSFQFAHETFDASYHFVGPCPGARTFQGTWSPPVSGRPVCLVSLGTVYSANRPFYELALEALRGSGRHVVLVVGEHVDPGSLGAAGPHVEVHRSVPQLQVLEHATVFVTHGGMNSVLEAARARVPMVAVPQMAEQRANADRLTQLDLGEQLTPDRLTGAALHAAVDRVAGDTRIAAGLDRIAAEMERAGGTDAAADLLEAALHGPVTASRA
;
A
#
# COMPACT_ATOMS: atom_id res chain seq x y z
N MET A 1 -29.18 0.83 0.81
CA MET A 1 -28.32 2.04 0.93
C MET A 1 -27.85 2.11 2.38
N ALA A 2 -26.55 2.09 2.62
CA ALA A 2 -25.94 2.16 3.95
C ALA A 2 -24.91 3.32 3.97
N HIS A 3 -24.54 3.78 5.15
CA HIS A 3 -23.47 4.74 5.37
C HIS A 3 -22.20 4.01 5.81
N ILE A 4 -21.17 4.02 5.01
CA ILE A 4 -19.89 3.36 5.28
C ILE A 4 -18.82 4.43 5.60
N LEU A 5 -18.17 4.29 6.74
CA LEU A 5 -17.03 5.12 7.12
C LEU A 5 -15.73 4.39 6.77
N VAL A 6 -14.89 5.02 5.95
CA VAL A 6 -13.53 4.54 5.64
C VAL A 6 -12.52 5.32 6.43
N VAL A 7 -11.56 4.63 7.06
CA VAL A 7 -10.53 5.22 7.92
C VAL A 7 -9.15 4.76 7.47
N ALA A 8 -8.33 5.68 6.99
CA ALA A 8 -6.97 5.38 6.58
C ALA A 8 -5.97 6.48 7.00
N PRO A 9 -4.71 6.11 7.28
CA PRO A 9 -3.65 7.07 7.54
C PRO A 9 -3.36 7.92 6.29
N PRO A 10 -2.79 9.13 6.44
CA PRO A 10 -2.51 10.02 5.32
C PRO A 10 -1.26 9.59 4.53
N ALA A 11 -1.29 8.39 3.98
CA ALA A 11 -0.23 7.81 3.17
C ALA A 11 -0.81 7.22 1.88
N ALA A 12 -0.22 7.56 0.73
CA ALA A 12 -0.71 7.10 -0.58
C ALA A 12 -0.75 5.56 -0.68
N GLY A 13 0.22 4.86 -0.05
CA GLY A 13 0.25 3.39 0.00
C GLY A 13 -0.94 2.75 0.70
N HIS A 14 -1.63 3.47 1.58
CA HIS A 14 -2.78 3.02 2.35
C HIS A 14 -4.12 3.50 1.75
N ILE A 15 -4.13 4.69 1.14
CA ILE A 15 -5.34 5.27 0.55
C ILE A 15 -5.60 4.69 -0.84
N ASN A 16 -4.60 4.62 -1.71
CA ASN A 16 -4.78 4.16 -3.09
C ASN A 16 -5.44 2.79 -3.23
N PRO A 17 -5.12 1.76 -2.41
CA PRO A 17 -5.78 0.45 -2.49
C PRO A 17 -7.28 0.49 -2.22
N THR A 18 -7.75 1.47 -1.44
CA THR A 18 -9.17 1.57 -1.08
C THR A 18 -10.01 2.37 -2.09
N LEU A 19 -9.36 3.16 -2.98
CA LEU A 19 -10.09 4.08 -3.87
C LEU A 19 -11.06 3.35 -4.83
N GLY A 20 -10.64 2.23 -5.41
CA GLY A 20 -11.50 1.42 -6.27
C GLY A 20 -12.72 0.89 -5.52
N VAL A 21 -12.49 0.34 -4.31
CA VAL A 21 -13.57 -0.18 -3.46
C VAL A 21 -14.55 0.92 -3.05
N VAL A 22 -14.04 2.10 -2.71
CA VAL A 22 -14.88 3.26 -2.33
C VAL A 22 -15.73 3.72 -3.51
N ALA A 23 -15.16 3.80 -4.71
CA ALA A 23 -15.89 4.17 -5.93
C ALA A 23 -17.00 3.15 -6.23
N GLU A 24 -16.70 1.85 -6.16
CA GLU A 24 -17.65 0.76 -6.35
C GLU A 24 -18.82 0.82 -5.35
N LEU A 25 -18.54 1.05 -4.06
CA LEU A 25 -19.58 1.19 -3.05
C LEU A 25 -20.50 2.38 -3.32
N VAL A 26 -19.95 3.51 -3.80
CA VAL A 26 -20.73 4.68 -4.19
C VAL A 26 -21.58 4.36 -5.44
N GLU A 27 -21.03 3.65 -6.43
CA GLU A 27 -21.75 3.23 -7.62
C GLU A 27 -22.90 2.26 -7.29
N ARG A 28 -22.72 1.39 -6.29
CA ARG A 28 -23.78 0.51 -5.73
C ARG A 28 -24.83 1.27 -4.89
N GLY A 29 -24.70 2.60 -4.76
CA GLY A 29 -25.67 3.45 -4.09
C GLY A 29 -25.47 3.57 -2.57
N HIS A 30 -24.31 3.18 -2.03
CA HIS A 30 -23.94 3.46 -0.66
C HIS A 30 -23.43 4.89 -0.49
N ARG A 31 -23.64 5.47 0.69
CA ARG A 31 -23.00 6.72 1.06
C ARG A 31 -21.67 6.41 1.75
N VAL A 32 -20.59 6.95 1.24
CA VAL A 32 -19.27 6.72 1.81
C VAL A 32 -18.69 8.02 2.35
N THR A 33 -18.28 7.99 3.62
CA THR A 33 -17.49 9.05 4.27
C THR A 33 -16.07 8.55 4.46
N TYR A 34 -15.08 9.32 3.99
CA TYR A 34 -13.68 8.94 4.07
C TYR A 34 -12.93 9.84 5.06
N ALA A 35 -12.48 9.29 6.18
CA ALA A 35 -11.73 10.00 7.21
C ALA A 35 -10.22 9.91 6.95
N THR A 36 -9.61 11.03 6.52
CA THR A 36 -8.18 11.22 6.33
C THR A 36 -7.85 12.71 6.32
N THR A 37 -6.63 13.11 5.96
CA THR A 37 -6.24 14.53 5.94
C THR A 37 -6.69 15.26 4.65
N GLU A 38 -6.81 16.57 4.73
CA GLU A 38 -7.19 17.48 3.64
C GLU A 38 -6.36 17.28 2.36
N ARG A 39 -5.09 16.87 2.49
CA ARG A 39 -4.17 16.61 1.38
C ARG A 39 -4.73 15.64 0.33
N TYR A 40 -5.67 14.77 0.70
CA TYR A 40 -6.23 13.73 -0.16
C TYR A 40 -7.62 14.06 -0.70
N ARG A 41 -8.10 15.32 -0.54
CA ARG A 41 -9.44 15.75 -0.97
C ARG A 41 -9.77 15.35 -2.41
N ASP A 42 -8.91 15.72 -3.35
CA ASP A 42 -9.18 15.49 -4.78
C ASP A 42 -9.27 13.99 -5.11
N ARG A 43 -8.40 13.17 -4.50
CA ARG A 43 -8.43 11.70 -4.67
C ARG A 43 -9.70 11.07 -4.13
N ILE A 44 -10.19 11.56 -3.00
CA ILE A 44 -11.43 11.06 -2.39
C ILE A 44 -12.63 11.55 -3.19
N ALA A 45 -12.64 12.80 -3.63
CA ALA A 45 -13.73 13.36 -4.42
C ALA A 45 -13.96 12.60 -5.73
N GLU A 46 -12.90 12.11 -6.40
CA GLU A 46 -13.02 11.27 -7.60
C GLU A 46 -13.83 9.99 -7.39
N THR A 47 -13.84 9.45 -6.17
CA THR A 47 -14.60 8.24 -5.86
C THR A 47 -16.09 8.50 -5.60
N GLY A 48 -16.51 9.76 -5.55
CA GLY A 48 -17.85 10.16 -5.13
C GLY A 48 -18.07 10.14 -3.60
N ALA A 49 -17.05 9.78 -2.80
CA ALA A 49 -17.14 9.81 -1.34
C ALA A 49 -16.96 11.21 -0.77
N THR A 50 -17.51 11.44 0.43
CA THR A 50 -17.35 12.68 1.16
C THR A 50 -16.12 12.62 2.07
N LEU A 51 -15.20 13.57 1.94
CA LEU A 51 -14.04 13.67 2.83
C LEU A 51 -14.45 14.21 4.20
N LEU A 52 -14.14 13.46 5.26
CA LEU A 52 -14.13 13.90 6.65
C LEU A 52 -12.69 14.24 7.06
N ALA A 53 -12.24 15.45 6.71
CA ALA A 53 -10.86 15.85 6.95
C ALA A 53 -10.56 15.95 8.45
N HIS A 54 -9.40 15.48 8.87
CA HIS A 54 -8.87 15.63 10.22
C HIS A 54 -7.35 15.89 10.18
N GLU A 55 -6.83 16.46 11.24
CA GLU A 55 -5.38 16.60 11.41
C GLU A 55 -4.74 15.24 11.68
N SER A 56 -3.48 15.06 11.29
CA SER A 56 -2.73 13.84 11.60
C SER A 56 -1.42 14.15 12.31
N THR A 57 -1.08 13.29 13.27
CA THR A 57 0.21 13.32 13.97
C THR A 57 1.26 12.42 13.32
N MET A 58 0.88 11.70 12.25
CA MET A 58 1.82 10.89 11.47
C MET A 58 2.87 11.79 10.82
N PRO A 59 4.16 11.37 10.84
CA PRO A 59 5.22 12.17 10.22
C PRO A 59 4.96 12.30 8.70
N PRO A 60 5.30 13.47 8.10
CA PRO A 60 5.22 13.64 6.67
C PRO A 60 6.20 12.68 5.95
N PRO A 61 6.04 12.45 4.62
CA PRO A 61 6.98 11.69 3.83
C PRO A 61 8.42 12.15 4.07
N ALA A 62 9.33 11.19 4.24
CA ALA A 62 10.69 11.49 4.67
C ALA A 62 11.53 12.07 3.52
N THR A 63 12.29 13.12 3.82
CA THR A 63 13.36 13.64 2.92
C THR A 63 14.69 12.89 3.10
N LYS A 64 14.77 11.99 4.08
CA LYS A 64 15.92 11.12 4.39
C LYS A 64 15.48 9.66 4.36
N PRO A 65 16.39 8.70 4.18
CA PRO A 65 16.05 7.29 4.27
C PRO A 65 15.29 6.98 5.55
N TYR A 66 14.09 6.41 5.42
CA TYR A 66 13.25 5.99 6.52
C TYR A 66 13.29 4.46 6.58
N THR A 67 13.99 3.94 7.58
CA THR A 67 14.31 2.51 7.61
C THR A 67 13.21 1.62 8.18
N LEU A 68 12.20 2.18 8.85
CA LEU A 68 11.25 1.46 9.72
C LEU A 68 11.94 0.65 10.82
N GLU A 69 13.15 1.03 11.20
CA GLU A 69 13.95 0.34 12.21
C GLU A 69 14.34 1.31 13.33
N GLY A 70 14.70 0.78 14.50
CA GLY A 70 15.23 1.56 15.61
C GLY A 70 14.35 2.75 16.00
N SER A 71 14.92 3.95 15.97
CA SER A 71 14.21 5.19 16.40
C SER A 71 13.08 5.61 15.46
N ASP A 72 13.16 5.24 14.17
CA ASP A 72 12.12 5.59 13.19
C ASP A 72 10.86 4.76 13.42
N LEU A 73 11.02 3.46 13.66
CA LEU A 73 9.93 2.58 14.07
C LEU A 73 9.25 3.11 15.35
N THR A 74 10.04 3.40 16.39
CA THR A 74 9.51 3.92 17.65
C THR A 74 8.74 5.21 17.46
N ARG A 75 9.24 6.13 16.62
CA ARG A 75 8.57 7.41 16.30
C ARG A 75 7.23 7.17 15.61
N GLY A 76 7.17 6.27 14.63
CA GLY A 76 5.93 5.90 13.92
C GLY A 76 4.89 5.29 14.87
N LEU A 77 5.30 4.32 15.71
CA LEU A 77 4.43 3.70 16.71
C LEU A 77 3.86 4.72 17.71
N LEU A 78 4.69 5.66 18.19
CA LEU A 78 4.24 6.71 19.11
C LEU A 78 3.29 7.72 18.43
N ALA A 79 3.47 8.01 17.14
CA ALA A 79 2.54 8.81 16.38
C ALA A 79 1.18 8.08 16.23
N GLY A 80 1.18 6.80 15.86
CA GLY A 80 -0.02 5.96 15.84
C GLY A 80 -0.75 5.89 17.18
N LEU A 81 -0.01 5.80 18.29
CA LEU A 81 -0.60 5.84 19.63
C LEU A 81 -1.30 7.18 19.93
N ARG A 82 -0.74 8.31 19.48
CA ARG A 82 -1.39 9.63 19.63
C ARG A 82 -2.70 9.69 18.87
N GLU A 83 -2.69 9.25 17.59
CA GLU A 83 -3.90 9.14 16.78
C GLU A 83 -4.95 8.28 17.48
N THR A 84 -4.56 7.10 17.97
CA THR A 84 -5.44 6.14 18.65
C THR A 84 -6.09 6.72 19.91
N ARG A 85 -5.46 7.68 20.58
CA ARG A 85 -6.01 8.35 21.77
C ARG A 85 -6.96 9.48 21.46
N VAL A 86 -6.79 10.15 20.33
CA VAL A 86 -7.50 11.42 20.03
C VAL A 86 -8.61 11.22 19.01
N ARG A 87 -8.36 10.49 17.93
CA ARG A 87 -9.28 10.41 16.78
C ARG A 87 -10.62 9.74 17.08
N PRO A 88 -10.72 8.66 17.90
CA PRO A 88 -12.02 8.03 18.15
C PRO A 88 -13.07 8.97 18.75
N ALA A 89 -12.66 9.80 19.73
CA ALA A 89 -13.56 10.75 20.35
C ALA A 89 -13.94 11.88 19.40
N GLU A 90 -12.95 12.50 18.76
CA GLU A 90 -13.15 13.59 17.81
C GLU A 90 -14.12 13.22 16.67
N LEU A 91 -13.86 12.06 16.02
CA LEU A 91 -14.69 11.67 14.88
C LEU A 91 -16.06 11.17 15.31
N ARG A 92 -16.19 10.50 16.45
CA ARG A 92 -17.48 10.12 17.00
C ARG A 92 -18.37 11.37 17.25
N ASP A 93 -17.80 12.42 17.84
CA ASP A 93 -18.54 13.66 18.11
C ASP A 93 -18.99 14.35 16.80
N ARG A 94 -18.13 14.34 15.77
CA ARG A 94 -18.45 14.88 14.44
C ARG A 94 -19.49 14.05 13.67
N LEU A 95 -19.59 12.76 13.97
CA LEU A 95 -20.53 11.82 13.37
C LEU A 95 -21.77 11.54 14.24
N ALA A 96 -21.94 12.24 15.37
CA ALA A 96 -23.03 11.98 16.32
C ALA A 96 -24.43 12.10 15.69
N GLY A 97 -24.61 13.04 14.73
CA GLY A 97 -25.85 13.22 13.98
C GLY A 97 -25.96 12.37 12.70
N ASP A 98 -24.91 11.65 12.36
CA ASP A 98 -24.79 10.91 11.08
C ASP A 98 -23.92 9.65 11.26
N ARG A 99 -24.39 8.74 12.12
CA ARG A 99 -23.69 7.50 12.48
C ARG A 99 -23.55 6.57 11.26
N PRO A 100 -22.34 6.06 10.97
CA PRO A 100 -22.16 5.04 9.95
C PRO A 100 -22.77 3.69 10.35
N ASP A 101 -23.08 2.86 9.36
CA ASP A 101 -23.56 1.50 9.54
C ASP A 101 -22.38 0.50 9.61
N LEU A 102 -21.21 0.86 9.08
CA LEU A 102 -20.01 0.04 9.04
C LEU A 102 -18.75 0.92 9.02
N VAL A 103 -17.69 0.45 9.66
CA VAL A 103 -16.35 1.08 9.60
C VAL A 103 -15.37 0.14 8.89
N LEU A 104 -14.86 0.57 7.72
CA LEU A 104 -13.69 0.01 7.06
C LEU A 104 -12.46 0.77 7.54
N PHE A 105 -11.47 0.10 8.12
CA PHE A 105 -10.29 0.79 8.65
C PHE A 105 -8.99 0.09 8.26
N ASP A 106 -7.93 0.87 8.06
CA ASP A 106 -6.59 0.34 7.82
C ASP A 106 -6.08 -0.40 9.08
N GLY A 107 -5.91 -1.71 8.95
CA GLY A 107 -5.51 -2.58 10.06
C GLY A 107 -4.06 -2.39 10.49
N LEU A 108 -3.19 -1.89 9.60
CA LEU A 108 -1.77 -1.74 9.88
C LEU A 108 -1.46 -0.53 10.77
N THR A 109 -2.15 0.58 10.60
CA THR A 109 -1.80 1.85 11.26
C THR A 109 -2.97 2.62 11.84
N ALA A 110 -4.20 2.33 11.45
CA ALA A 110 -5.38 3.04 11.92
C ALA A 110 -6.15 2.27 13.00
N TRP A 111 -5.46 1.77 14.01
CA TRP A 111 -6.06 1.04 15.16
C TRP A 111 -7.22 1.82 15.82
N TRP A 112 -7.21 3.14 15.72
CA TRP A 112 -8.27 4.00 16.20
C TRP A 112 -9.60 3.79 15.46
N GLY A 113 -9.59 3.30 14.22
CA GLY A 113 -10.79 2.89 13.50
C GLY A 113 -11.53 1.77 14.21
N ARG A 114 -10.79 0.79 14.76
CA ARG A 114 -11.34 -0.27 15.59
C ARG A 114 -12.02 0.26 16.86
N LEU A 115 -11.34 1.22 17.55
CA LEU A 115 -11.90 1.85 18.75
C LEU A 115 -13.11 2.73 18.42
N LEU A 116 -13.10 3.40 17.28
CA LEU A 116 -14.22 4.21 16.82
C LEU A 116 -15.44 3.33 16.55
N ALA A 117 -15.29 2.25 15.78
CA ALA A 117 -16.38 1.31 15.50
C ALA A 117 -16.96 0.71 16.78
N ARG A 118 -16.08 0.29 17.72
CA ARG A 118 -16.49 -0.24 19.03
C ARG A 118 -17.26 0.80 19.85
N GLY A 119 -16.79 2.05 19.88
CA GLY A 119 -17.43 3.15 20.63
C GLY A 119 -18.76 3.60 20.02
N MET A 120 -19.02 3.27 18.75
CA MET A 120 -20.26 3.54 18.04
C MET A 120 -21.18 2.30 17.99
N ASP A 121 -20.71 1.16 18.44
CA ASP A 121 -21.42 -0.13 18.36
C ASP A 121 -21.87 -0.48 16.92
N VAL A 122 -20.92 -0.40 15.98
CA VAL A 122 -21.10 -0.75 14.57
C VAL A 122 -20.10 -1.82 14.13
N PRO A 123 -20.45 -2.66 13.13
CA PRO A 123 -19.52 -3.63 12.56
C PRO A 123 -18.26 -2.95 12.00
N ALA A 124 -17.15 -3.68 12.04
CA ALA A 124 -15.87 -3.21 11.56
C ALA A 124 -15.21 -4.24 10.65
N VAL A 125 -14.58 -3.77 9.57
CA VAL A 125 -13.77 -4.59 8.69
C VAL A 125 -12.38 -3.94 8.61
N PRO A 126 -11.30 -4.58 9.10
CA PRO A 126 -9.96 -4.13 8.83
C PRO A 126 -9.58 -4.41 7.38
N CYS A 127 -8.86 -3.48 6.76
CA CYS A 127 -8.26 -3.67 5.45
C CYS A 127 -6.73 -3.60 5.52
N TRP A 128 -6.09 -4.42 4.70
CA TRP A 128 -4.64 -4.63 4.73
C TRP A 128 -4.05 -4.34 3.35
N PRO A 129 -3.43 -3.18 3.19
CA PRO A 129 -2.76 -2.81 1.93
C PRO A 129 -1.37 -3.45 1.78
N ASN A 130 -0.96 -4.23 2.77
CA ASN A 130 0.33 -4.91 2.87
C ASN A 130 0.13 -6.29 3.50
N PHE A 131 1.23 -7.02 3.73
CA PHE A 131 1.19 -8.32 4.40
C PHE A 131 0.41 -8.27 5.72
N VAL A 132 -0.42 -9.28 5.91
CA VAL A 132 -1.04 -9.57 7.20
C VAL A 132 -0.11 -10.43 8.05
N SER A 133 -0.30 -10.36 9.37
CA SER A 133 0.50 -11.11 10.34
C SER A 133 -0.37 -12.11 11.11
N ASN A 134 0.22 -13.23 11.50
CA ASN A 134 -0.34 -14.18 12.44
C ASN A 134 0.78 -14.80 13.30
N GLU A 135 0.47 -15.85 14.07
CA GLU A 135 1.44 -16.54 14.90
C GLU A 135 2.58 -17.24 14.13
N HIS A 136 2.35 -17.55 12.84
CA HIS A 136 3.32 -18.25 11.99
C HIS A 136 4.25 -17.29 11.23
N TRP A 137 3.78 -16.08 10.94
CA TRP A 137 4.58 -15.09 10.21
C TRP A 137 4.16 -13.65 10.55
N SER A 138 5.16 -12.78 10.70
CA SER A 138 4.93 -11.33 10.80
C SER A 138 6.06 -10.54 10.17
N LEU A 139 5.71 -9.43 9.51
CA LEU A 139 6.68 -8.49 8.96
C LEU A 139 7.61 -7.93 10.06
N MET A 140 7.01 -7.58 11.20
CA MET A 140 7.74 -7.06 12.36
C MET A 140 8.76 -8.08 12.90
N GLY A 141 8.39 -9.35 13.00
CA GLY A 141 9.27 -10.40 13.54
C GLY A 141 10.37 -10.83 12.56
N THR A 142 10.12 -10.73 11.25
CA THR A 142 11.01 -11.27 10.22
C THR A 142 11.97 -10.22 9.64
N TYR A 143 11.47 -9.02 9.38
CA TYR A 143 12.21 -8.00 8.62
C TYR A 143 12.57 -6.75 9.42
N ILE A 144 11.88 -6.47 10.53
CA ILE A 144 12.06 -5.23 11.27
C ILE A 144 12.90 -5.47 12.52
N ARG A 145 14.06 -4.81 12.59
CA ARG A 145 14.92 -4.85 13.78
C ARG A 145 14.46 -3.82 14.80
N SER A 146 13.79 -4.27 15.87
CA SER A 146 13.43 -3.43 16.98
C SER A 146 14.47 -3.53 18.09
N ASN A 147 14.82 -2.40 18.72
CA ASN A 147 15.59 -2.42 19.95
C ASN A 147 14.66 -2.77 21.12
N ARG A 148 14.61 -4.05 21.51
CA ARG A 148 13.76 -4.55 22.61
C ARG A 148 14.05 -3.89 23.96
N LEU A 149 15.20 -3.24 24.10
CA LEU A 149 15.59 -2.51 25.33
C LEU A 149 15.15 -1.03 25.29
N ASP A 150 14.53 -0.55 24.22
CA ASP A 150 14.03 0.82 24.15
C ASP A 150 12.83 0.99 25.10
N PRO A 151 12.96 1.80 26.18
CA PRO A 151 11.88 1.98 27.15
C PRO A 151 10.62 2.60 26.54
N ARG A 152 10.75 3.30 25.41
CA ARG A 152 9.62 3.90 24.71
C ARG A 152 8.71 2.83 24.08
N LEU A 153 9.26 1.67 23.65
CA LEU A 153 8.46 0.55 23.16
C LEU A 153 7.66 -0.11 24.28
N TRP A 154 8.25 -0.25 25.47
CA TRP A 154 7.54 -0.73 26.65
C TRP A 154 6.41 0.21 27.06
N TRP A 155 6.71 1.51 27.07
CA TRP A 155 5.70 2.53 27.35
C TRP A 155 4.57 2.50 26.32
N PHE A 156 4.90 2.37 25.03
CA PHE A 156 3.92 2.19 23.95
C PHE A 156 3.02 0.97 24.19
N ALA A 157 3.61 -0.20 24.45
CA ALA A 157 2.86 -1.44 24.69
C ALA A 157 1.90 -1.32 25.88
N VAL A 158 2.36 -0.76 27.01
CA VAL A 158 1.52 -0.52 28.18
C VAL A 158 0.36 0.42 27.88
N ARG A 159 0.60 1.48 27.10
CA ARG A 159 -0.46 2.43 26.72
C ARG A 159 -1.47 1.83 25.75
N MET A 160 -1.01 1.07 24.77
CA MET A 160 -1.90 0.34 23.86
C MET A 160 -2.76 -0.69 24.59
N GLN A 161 -2.15 -1.46 25.52
CA GLN A 161 -2.88 -2.41 26.37
C GLN A 161 -3.98 -1.72 27.20
N ARG A 162 -3.70 -0.53 27.78
CA ARG A 162 -4.71 0.23 28.53
C ARG A 162 -5.84 0.73 27.64
N LEU A 163 -5.53 1.18 26.41
CA LEU A 163 -6.57 1.60 25.45
C LEU A 163 -7.44 0.43 25.02
N ALA A 164 -6.84 -0.72 24.72
CA ALA A 164 -7.58 -1.93 24.39
C ALA A 164 -8.51 -2.34 25.55
N SER A 165 -7.95 -2.45 26.78
CA SER A 165 -8.72 -2.85 27.97
C SER A 165 -9.88 -1.89 28.27
N ALA A 166 -9.68 -0.58 28.09
CA ALA A 166 -10.73 0.43 28.29
C ALA A 166 -11.89 0.28 27.28
N ALA A 167 -11.61 -0.29 26.10
CA ALA A 167 -12.62 -0.61 25.07
C ALA A 167 -13.19 -2.05 25.22
N GLY A 168 -12.78 -2.81 26.24
CA GLY A 168 -13.16 -4.21 26.41
C GLY A 168 -12.52 -5.14 25.38
N LEU A 169 -11.32 -4.80 24.88
CA LEU A 169 -10.55 -5.57 23.92
C LEU A 169 -9.23 -6.05 24.54
N THR A 170 -8.70 -7.13 24.00
CA THR A 170 -7.30 -7.50 24.18
C THR A 170 -6.40 -6.65 23.29
N LEU A 171 -5.08 -6.62 23.54
CA LEU A 171 -4.13 -5.93 22.68
C LEU A 171 -4.10 -6.55 21.27
N ALA A 172 -4.17 -7.87 21.17
CA ALA A 172 -4.23 -8.58 19.90
C ALA A 172 -5.48 -8.20 19.09
N GLU A 173 -6.67 -8.19 19.71
CA GLU A 173 -7.90 -7.76 19.04
C GLU A 173 -7.82 -6.32 18.51
N LEU A 174 -7.12 -5.43 19.22
CA LEU A 174 -6.93 -4.05 18.76
C LEU A 174 -5.93 -3.94 17.62
N VAL A 175 -4.80 -4.66 17.70
CA VAL A 175 -3.66 -4.52 16.76
C VAL A 175 -3.84 -5.39 15.52
N ASP A 176 -4.32 -6.62 15.70
CA ASP A 176 -4.50 -7.58 14.60
C ASP A 176 -5.90 -7.49 13.96
N GLY A 177 -6.76 -6.60 14.46
CA GLY A 177 -8.08 -6.37 13.89
C GLY A 177 -8.98 -7.62 13.93
N VAL A 178 -8.89 -8.43 14.97
CA VAL A 178 -9.68 -9.67 15.14
C VAL A 178 -10.71 -9.52 16.28
N GLY A 179 -11.53 -10.54 16.49
CA GLY A 179 -12.44 -10.64 17.64
C GLY A 179 -13.82 -10.02 17.41
N THR A 180 -14.57 -9.81 18.50
CA THR A 180 -15.99 -9.45 18.48
C THR A 180 -16.25 -8.14 17.71
N GLY A 181 -17.24 -8.19 16.78
CA GLY A 181 -17.64 -7.06 15.94
C GLY A 181 -16.71 -6.80 14.76
N VAL A 182 -15.80 -7.72 14.47
CA VAL A 182 -15.04 -7.76 13.20
C VAL A 182 -15.70 -8.76 12.26
N HIS A 183 -15.95 -8.34 11.03
CA HIS A 183 -16.74 -9.08 10.05
C HIS A 183 -15.87 -9.42 8.81
N GLY A 184 -14.83 -10.19 9.01
CA GLY A 184 -13.84 -10.54 7.98
C GLY A 184 -12.63 -9.60 7.95
N GLN A 185 -11.63 -9.96 7.17
CA GLN A 185 -10.38 -9.24 6.98
C GLN A 185 -10.18 -9.01 5.48
N LEU A 186 -10.22 -7.78 5.02
CA LEU A 186 -10.03 -7.44 3.61
C LEU A 186 -8.54 -7.28 3.30
N VAL A 187 -7.97 -8.14 2.46
CA VAL A 187 -6.55 -8.15 2.13
C VAL A 187 -6.36 -7.82 0.65
N PHE A 188 -5.69 -6.71 0.35
CA PHE A 188 -5.47 -6.22 -1.01
C PHE A 188 -4.31 -6.92 -1.74
N LEU A 189 -4.05 -8.16 -1.40
CA LEU A 189 -3.03 -9.02 -2.00
C LEU A 189 -3.67 -10.24 -2.66
N PRO A 190 -3.09 -10.80 -3.73
CA PRO A 190 -3.37 -12.18 -4.09
C PRO A 190 -2.81 -13.11 -2.99
N ARG A 191 -3.51 -14.19 -2.68
CA ARG A 191 -3.16 -15.09 -1.56
C ARG A 191 -1.74 -15.62 -1.67
N SER A 192 -1.30 -16.02 -2.87
CA SER A 192 0.05 -16.54 -3.09
C SER A 192 1.15 -15.51 -2.83
N PHE A 193 0.85 -14.19 -2.86
CA PHE A 193 1.85 -13.17 -2.53
C PHE A 193 2.08 -13.06 -1.02
N GLN A 194 1.12 -13.43 -0.19
CA GLN A 194 1.26 -13.47 1.27
C GLN A 194 2.25 -14.56 1.69
N PHE A 195 3.19 -14.25 2.60
CA PHE A 195 4.03 -15.26 3.26
C PHE A 195 3.20 -16.14 4.18
N ALA A 196 3.53 -17.42 4.28
CA ALA A 196 2.80 -18.41 5.07
C ALA A 196 1.27 -18.37 4.80
N HIS A 197 0.89 -18.14 3.56
CA HIS A 197 -0.51 -17.90 3.14
C HIS A 197 -1.45 -19.06 3.48
N GLU A 198 -0.93 -20.28 3.61
CA GLU A 198 -1.65 -21.49 4.00
C GLU A 198 -2.11 -21.49 5.45
N THR A 199 -1.55 -20.61 6.30
CA THR A 199 -1.87 -20.50 7.72
C THR A 199 -2.99 -19.49 8.02
N PHE A 200 -3.47 -18.78 7.01
CA PHE A 200 -4.57 -17.84 7.13
C PHE A 200 -5.89 -18.52 6.78
N ASP A 201 -6.85 -18.47 7.69
CA ASP A 201 -8.16 -19.09 7.54
C ASP A 201 -9.08 -18.31 6.57
N ALA A 202 -10.34 -18.75 6.47
CA ALA A 202 -11.31 -18.17 5.56
C ALA A 202 -11.84 -16.79 5.99
N SER A 203 -11.50 -16.29 7.18
CA SER A 203 -11.83 -14.93 7.58
C SER A 203 -10.97 -13.89 6.87
N TYR A 204 -9.85 -14.29 6.27
CA TYR A 204 -8.97 -13.43 5.46
C TYR A 204 -9.35 -13.52 3.98
N HIS A 205 -9.95 -12.47 3.47
CA HIS A 205 -10.39 -12.35 2.07
C HIS A 205 -9.32 -11.68 1.24
N PHE A 206 -8.52 -12.48 0.53
CA PHE A 206 -7.46 -12.02 -0.37
C PHE A 206 -8.05 -11.65 -1.73
N VAL A 207 -8.45 -10.41 -1.88
CA VAL A 207 -9.16 -9.92 -3.09
C VAL A 207 -8.22 -9.45 -4.20
N GLY A 208 -6.92 -9.32 -3.93
CA GLY A 208 -5.97 -8.72 -4.86
C GLY A 208 -6.04 -7.19 -4.88
N PRO A 209 -5.29 -6.53 -5.79
CA PRO A 209 -5.28 -5.07 -5.89
C PRO A 209 -6.62 -4.54 -6.41
N CYS A 210 -7.09 -3.44 -5.81
CA CYS A 210 -8.32 -2.73 -6.18
C CYS A 210 -7.99 -1.32 -6.69
N PRO A 211 -7.40 -1.16 -7.90
CA PRO A 211 -7.02 0.15 -8.39
C PRO A 211 -8.25 0.99 -8.72
N GLY A 212 -8.28 2.24 -8.26
CA GLY A 212 -9.22 3.24 -8.74
C GLY A 212 -8.75 3.87 -10.06
N ALA A 213 -9.59 4.71 -10.67
CA ALA A 213 -9.31 5.38 -11.94
C ALA A 213 -8.07 6.30 -11.89
N ARG A 214 -7.87 7.02 -10.76
CA ARG A 214 -6.73 7.92 -10.48
C ARG A 214 -6.49 8.97 -11.57
N THR A 215 -7.56 9.58 -12.08
CA THR A 215 -7.47 10.61 -13.13
C THR A 215 -6.72 11.86 -12.65
N PHE A 216 -6.64 12.07 -11.32
CA PHE A 216 -5.83 13.13 -10.70
C PHE A 216 -4.31 13.03 -11.03
N GLN A 217 -3.84 11.91 -11.58
CA GLN A 217 -2.44 11.74 -12.01
C GLN A 217 -2.16 12.27 -13.42
N GLY A 218 -3.20 12.74 -14.12
CA GLY A 218 -3.11 13.21 -15.51
C GLY A 218 -3.12 12.06 -16.53
N THR A 219 -2.55 12.32 -17.70
CA THR A 219 -2.46 11.37 -18.80
C THR A 219 -1.02 11.23 -19.27
N TRP A 220 -0.69 10.05 -19.81
CA TRP A 220 0.58 9.77 -20.44
C TRP A 220 0.32 8.94 -21.72
N SER A 221 1.15 9.13 -22.73
CA SER A 221 1.06 8.37 -23.98
C SER A 221 2.42 7.79 -24.34
N PRO A 222 2.46 6.58 -24.90
CA PRO A 222 3.71 5.95 -25.30
C PRO A 222 4.44 6.74 -26.37
N PRO A 223 5.78 6.70 -26.40
CA PRO A 223 6.57 7.45 -27.36
C PRO A 223 6.33 6.93 -28.78
N VAL A 224 6.28 7.85 -29.74
CA VAL A 224 6.11 7.54 -31.18
C VAL A 224 7.27 6.69 -31.72
N SER A 225 8.42 6.68 -31.03
CA SER A 225 9.61 5.94 -31.44
C SER A 225 9.45 4.41 -31.48
N GLY A 226 8.39 3.86 -30.86
CA GLY A 226 8.17 2.41 -30.73
C GLY A 226 9.20 1.69 -29.87
N ARG A 227 10.07 2.42 -29.14
CA ARG A 227 11.06 1.81 -28.25
C ARG A 227 10.37 1.15 -27.04
N PRO A 228 10.90 0.01 -26.55
CA PRO A 228 10.41 -0.59 -25.31
C PRO A 228 10.50 0.41 -24.15
N VAL A 229 9.44 0.55 -23.37
CA VAL A 229 9.37 1.49 -22.25
C VAL A 229 9.96 0.89 -20.99
N CYS A 230 10.85 1.60 -20.32
CA CYS A 230 11.37 1.31 -18.99
C CYS A 230 10.89 2.36 -18.01
N LEU A 231 10.02 1.97 -17.08
CA LEU A 231 9.61 2.84 -15.97
C LEU A 231 10.63 2.75 -14.83
N VAL A 232 10.97 3.88 -14.22
CA VAL A 232 11.86 3.96 -13.05
C VAL A 232 11.21 4.83 -11.99
N SER A 233 10.90 4.29 -10.81
CA SER A 233 10.27 5.05 -9.72
C SER A 233 10.62 4.49 -8.34
N LEU A 234 11.01 5.36 -7.42
CA LEU A 234 11.22 5.03 -6.00
C LEU A 234 9.97 5.27 -5.13
N GLY A 235 8.81 5.54 -5.75
CA GLY A 235 7.55 5.77 -5.04
C GLY A 235 7.47 7.13 -4.34
N THR A 236 6.65 7.22 -3.28
CA THR A 236 6.26 8.49 -2.66
C THR A 236 6.76 8.69 -1.24
N VAL A 237 7.23 7.64 -0.55
CA VAL A 237 7.64 7.72 0.88
C VAL A 237 9.03 8.28 1.02
N TYR A 238 9.97 7.80 0.21
CA TYR A 238 11.34 8.31 0.15
C TYR A 238 11.81 8.37 -1.29
N SER A 239 11.58 9.51 -1.93
CA SER A 239 12.02 9.79 -3.31
C SER A 239 13.18 10.78 -3.38
N ALA A 240 13.69 11.30 -2.26
CA ALA A 240 14.79 12.26 -2.21
C ALA A 240 16.18 11.60 -2.43
N ASN A 241 16.27 10.56 -3.28
CA ASN A 241 17.47 9.79 -3.55
C ASN A 241 18.10 10.20 -4.89
N ARG A 242 18.59 11.45 -4.97
CA ARG A 242 19.24 11.98 -6.16
C ARG A 242 20.36 11.09 -6.72
N PRO A 243 21.27 10.51 -5.89
CA PRO A 243 22.32 9.62 -6.41
C PRO A 243 21.78 8.41 -7.17
N PHE A 244 20.66 7.85 -6.72
CA PHE A 244 20.01 6.75 -7.45
C PHE A 244 19.50 7.20 -8.83
N TYR A 245 18.86 8.37 -8.91
CA TYR A 245 18.35 8.87 -10.20
C TYR A 245 19.45 9.19 -11.18
N GLU A 246 20.57 9.76 -10.72
CA GLU A 246 21.77 10.00 -11.54
C GLU A 246 22.35 8.68 -12.05
N LEU A 247 22.47 7.67 -11.18
CA LEU A 247 22.95 6.33 -11.54
C LEU A 247 22.00 5.66 -12.56
N ALA A 248 20.71 5.72 -12.34
CA ALA A 248 19.71 5.13 -13.24
C ALA A 248 19.72 5.81 -14.61
N LEU A 249 19.83 7.14 -14.63
CA LEU A 249 19.91 7.93 -15.85
C LEU A 249 21.17 7.57 -16.66
N GLU A 250 22.32 7.47 -16.01
CA GLU A 250 23.58 7.06 -16.66
C GLU A 250 23.50 5.62 -17.20
N ALA A 251 22.99 4.69 -16.37
CA ALA A 251 22.89 3.28 -16.72
C ALA A 251 21.95 3.00 -17.90
N LEU A 252 20.83 3.74 -17.98
CA LEU A 252 19.74 3.42 -18.92
C LEU A 252 19.70 4.33 -20.15
N ARG A 253 20.43 5.44 -20.18
CA ARG A 253 20.46 6.39 -21.30
C ARG A 253 20.75 5.74 -22.65
N GLY A 254 21.63 4.73 -22.70
CA GLY A 254 22.03 4.00 -23.90
C GLY A 254 21.40 2.64 -24.08
N SER A 255 20.39 2.27 -23.27
CA SER A 255 19.82 0.91 -23.21
C SER A 255 18.94 0.51 -24.42
N GLY A 256 18.77 1.37 -25.41
CA GLY A 256 17.83 1.12 -26.50
C GLY A 256 16.35 1.30 -26.15
N ARG A 257 16.05 1.63 -24.89
CA ARG A 257 14.70 1.79 -24.32
C ARG A 257 14.29 3.26 -24.28
N HIS A 258 13.00 3.50 -24.18
CA HIS A 258 12.45 4.78 -23.76
C HIS A 258 12.29 4.77 -22.23
N VAL A 259 13.01 5.62 -21.51
CA VAL A 259 13.05 5.63 -20.04
C VAL A 259 12.13 6.71 -19.50
N VAL A 260 11.16 6.31 -18.68
CA VAL A 260 10.29 7.22 -17.91
C VAL A 260 10.77 7.23 -16.46
N LEU A 261 11.50 8.28 -16.09
CA LEU A 261 12.11 8.45 -14.76
C LEU A 261 11.24 9.34 -13.88
N VAL A 262 10.72 8.78 -12.78
CA VAL A 262 9.85 9.49 -11.82
C VAL A 262 10.63 9.81 -10.55
N VAL A 263 10.92 11.10 -10.33
CA VAL A 263 11.83 11.56 -9.26
C VAL A 263 11.09 12.06 -7.99
N GLY A 264 9.76 12.16 -8.03
CA GLY A 264 8.96 12.66 -6.90
C GLY A 264 9.10 14.16 -6.68
N GLU A 265 8.59 14.64 -5.53
CA GLU A 265 8.49 16.06 -5.22
C GLU A 265 9.82 16.69 -4.75
N HIS A 266 10.76 15.88 -4.25
CA HIS A 266 11.96 16.36 -3.57
C HIS A 266 13.19 16.53 -4.50
N VAL A 267 13.12 16.05 -5.73
CA VAL A 267 14.19 16.22 -6.74
C VAL A 267 13.63 17.02 -7.91
N ASP A 268 14.34 18.10 -8.26
CA ASP A 268 13.96 18.86 -9.43
C ASP A 268 14.41 18.13 -10.72
N PRO A 269 13.49 17.80 -11.65
CA PRO A 269 13.82 17.12 -12.90
C PRO A 269 14.93 17.83 -13.69
N GLY A 270 14.89 19.18 -13.76
CA GLY A 270 15.87 19.98 -14.48
C GLY A 270 17.28 19.92 -13.88
N SER A 271 17.40 19.55 -12.61
CA SER A 271 18.70 19.46 -11.92
C SER A 271 19.51 18.21 -12.25
N LEU A 272 18.92 17.20 -12.92
CA LEU A 272 19.60 15.96 -13.31
C LEU A 272 20.38 16.09 -14.63
N GLY A 273 20.40 17.27 -15.23
CA GLY A 273 21.11 17.53 -16.48
C GLY A 273 20.34 17.04 -17.72
N ALA A 274 21.04 17.02 -18.87
CA ALA A 274 20.41 16.61 -20.14
C ALA A 274 20.11 15.11 -20.13
N ALA A 275 18.83 14.78 -20.11
CA ALA A 275 18.36 13.39 -20.06
C ALA A 275 18.59 12.61 -21.36
N GLY A 276 18.64 13.31 -22.53
CA GLY A 276 18.75 12.71 -23.85
C GLY A 276 17.39 12.47 -24.52
N PRO A 277 17.40 12.13 -25.82
CA PRO A 277 16.18 12.15 -26.66
C PRO A 277 15.17 11.03 -26.32
N HIS A 278 15.55 10.03 -25.52
CA HIS A 278 14.71 8.87 -25.19
C HIS A 278 14.52 8.72 -23.68
N VAL A 279 14.66 9.80 -22.92
CA VAL A 279 14.47 9.83 -21.48
C VAL A 279 13.52 10.98 -21.12
N GLU A 280 12.46 10.66 -20.46
CA GLU A 280 11.56 11.62 -19.83
C GLU A 280 11.83 11.64 -18.32
N VAL A 281 11.89 12.83 -17.72
CA VAL A 281 12.05 12.99 -16.27
C VAL A 281 10.86 13.77 -15.72
N HIS A 282 10.09 13.13 -14.85
CA HIS A 282 8.85 13.67 -14.30
C HIS A 282 8.86 13.69 -12.76
N ARG A 283 8.14 14.63 -12.15
CA ARG A 283 7.83 14.57 -10.71
C ARG A 283 6.86 13.43 -10.40
N SER A 284 5.85 13.27 -11.23
CA SER A 284 4.84 12.21 -11.14
C SER A 284 4.32 11.85 -12.53
N VAL A 285 3.83 10.63 -12.69
CA VAL A 285 3.16 10.14 -13.90
C VAL A 285 1.93 9.30 -13.51
N PRO A 286 0.96 9.12 -14.42
CA PRO A 286 -0.11 8.15 -14.22
C PRO A 286 0.46 6.72 -14.34
N GLN A 287 0.99 6.19 -13.25
CA GLN A 287 1.75 4.94 -13.21
C GLN A 287 1.03 3.78 -13.87
N LEU A 288 -0.28 3.65 -13.67
CA LEU A 288 -1.08 2.58 -14.29
C LEU A 288 -1.03 2.66 -15.82
N GLN A 289 -1.19 3.85 -16.40
CA GLN A 289 -1.11 4.04 -17.86
C GLN A 289 0.31 3.76 -18.40
N VAL A 290 1.35 4.17 -17.68
CA VAL A 290 2.75 3.87 -18.09
C VAL A 290 3.00 2.36 -18.04
N LEU A 291 2.50 1.66 -17.02
CA LEU A 291 2.67 0.22 -16.88
C LEU A 291 1.98 -0.58 -18.00
N GLU A 292 0.88 -0.10 -18.56
CA GLU A 292 0.22 -0.72 -19.74
C GLU A 292 1.15 -0.82 -20.96
N HIS A 293 2.17 0.03 -21.03
CA HIS A 293 3.13 0.10 -22.13
C HIS A 293 4.57 -0.26 -21.71
N ALA A 294 4.83 -0.42 -20.43
CA ALA A 294 6.15 -0.73 -19.93
C ALA A 294 6.54 -2.19 -20.21
N THR A 295 7.80 -2.40 -20.58
CA THR A 295 8.39 -3.73 -20.74
C THR A 295 9.27 -4.12 -19.55
N VAL A 296 9.58 -3.17 -18.67
CA VAL A 296 10.31 -3.38 -17.43
C VAL A 296 10.05 -2.23 -16.46
N PHE A 297 10.02 -2.52 -15.17
CA PHE A 297 9.86 -1.53 -14.12
C PHE A 297 10.97 -1.65 -13.07
N VAL A 298 11.79 -0.59 -12.94
CA VAL A 298 12.73 -0.43 -11.84
C VAL A 298 12.01 0.26 -10.69
N THR A 299 11.77 -0.46 -9.61
CA THR A 299 10.92 -0.03 -8.50
C THR A 299 11.64 -0.12 -7.15
N HIS A 300 11.22 0.67 -6.17
CA HIS A 300 11.65 0.51 -4.77
C HIS A 300 11.04 -0.74 -4.10
N GLY A 301 10.11 -1.44 -4.76
CA GLY A 301 9.43 -2.60 -4.19
C GLY A 301 8.29 -2.27 -3.22
N GLY A 302 7.69 -1.07 -3.30
CA GLY A 302 6.48 -0.76 -2.54
C GLY A 302 5.31 -1.64 -2.98
N MET A 303 4.48 -2.13 -2.04
CA MET A 303 3.45 -3.14 -2.31
C MET A 303 2.54 -2.77 -3.49
N ASN A 304 1.98 -1.57 -3.52
CA ASN A 304 1.09 -1.17 -4.62
C ASN A 304 1.81 -1.20 -5.97
N SER A 305 3.05 -0.68 -6.03
CA SER A 305 3.83 -0.68 -7.26
C SER A 305 4.15 -2.08 -7.77
N VAL A 306 4.44 -3.02 -6.87
CA VAL A 306 4.69 -4.43 -7.21
C VAL A 306 3.43 -5.08 -7.74
N LEU A 307 2.28 -4.90 -7.08
CA LEU A 307 1.02 -5.50 -7.49
C LEU A 307 0.48 -4.88 -8.79
N GLU A 308 0.64 -3.58 -8.98
CA GLU A 308 0.25 -2.89 -10.21
C GLU A 308 1.08 -3.38 -11.41
N ALA A 309 2.40 -3.52 -11.23
CA ALA A 309 3.27 -4.07 -12.26
C ALA A 309 2.98 -5.55 -12.56
N ALA A 310 2.76 -6.36 -11.52
CA ALA A 310 2.41 -7.77 -11.67
C ALA A 310 1.07 -7.95 -12.41
N ARG A 311 0.06 -7.11 -12.10
CA ARG A 311 -1.22 -7.10 -12.81
C ARG A 311 -1.05 -6.72 -14.29
N ALA A 312 -0.17 -5.77 -14.59
CA ALA A 312 0.17 -5.37 -15.96
C ALA A 312 1.16 -6.34 -16.65
N ARG A 313 1.57 -7.43 -15.98
CA ARG A 313 2.56 -8.40 -16.46
C ARG A 313 3.92 -7.77 -16.80
N VAL A 314 4.32 -6.73 -16.06
CA VAL A 314 5.59 -6.03 -16.26
C VAL A 314 6.66 -6.60 -15.32
N PRO A 315 7.76 -7.17 -15.86
CA PRO A 315 8.87 -7.65 -15.07
C PRO A 315 9.55 -6.53 -14.29
N MET A 316 10.04 -6.86 -13.09
CA MET A 316 10.51 -5.86 -12.14
C MET A 316 11.97 -6.05 -11.76
N VAL A 317 12.68 -4.91 -11.57
CA VAL A 317 13.94 -4.83 -10.84
C VAL A 317 13.67 -4.04 -9.56
N ALA A 318 13.65 -4.74 -8.41
CA ALA A 318 13.39 -4.11 -7.12
C ALA A 318 14.69 -3.58 -6.48
N VAL A 319 14.67 -2.31 -6.05
CA VAL A 319 15.77 -1.63 -5.35
C VAL A 319 15.25 -1.16 -3.98
N PRO A 320 15.09 -2.07 -2.99
CA PRO A 320 14.42 -1.75 -1.74
C PRO A 320 15.24 -0.82 -0.86
N GLN A 321 14.57 0.13 -0.20
CA GLN A 321 15.18 1.14 0.65
C GLN A 321 14.82 0.95 2.14
N MET A 322 13.79 0.14 2.46
CA MET A 322 13.32 -0.10 3.82
C MET A 322 12.87 -1.56 4.01
N ALA A 323 12.63 -1.95 5.27
CA ALA A 323 12.35 -3.33 5.65
C ALA A 323 11.14 -3.94 4.94
N GLU A 324 10.03 -3.22 4.84
CA GLU A 324 8.82 -3.65 4.13
C GLU A 324 9.11 -3.90 2.64
N GLN A 325 9.86 -3.01 2.01
CA GLN A 325 10.22 -3.12 0.60
C GLN A 325 11.17 -4.31 0.35
N ARG A 326 12.05 -4.65 1.32
CA ARG A 326 12.86 -5.88 1.27
C ARG A 326 11.97 -7.12 1.29
N ALA A 327 10.96 -7.15 2.17
CA ALA A 327 10.02 -8.26 2.20
C ALA A 327 9.27 -8.42 0.87
N ASN A 328 8.80 -7.32 0.29
CA ASN A 328 8.14 -7.32 -1.00
C ASN A 328 9.08 -7.82 -2.13
N ALA A 329 10.35 -7.35 -2.13
CA ALA A 329 11.35 -7.74 -3.12
C ALA A 329 11.76 -9.22 -2.99
N ASP A 330 11.87 -9.73 -1.75
CA ASP A 330 12.13 -11.15 -1.52
C ASP A 330 10.96 -12.01 -2.05
N ARG A 331 9.71 -11.57 -1.78
CA ARG A 331 8.53 -12.29 -2.26
C ARG A 331 8.38 -12.22 -3.79
N LEU A 332 8.63 -11.06 -4.37
CA LEU A 332 8.70 -10.87 -5.82
C LEU A 332 9.67 -11.85 -6.48
N THR A 333 10.88 -12.00 -5.91
CA THR A 333 11.90 -12.92 -6.42
C THR A 333 11.48 -14.38 -6.23
N GLN A 334 10.90 -14.77 -5.08
CA GLN A 334 10.42 -16.13 -4.82
C GLN A 334 9.30 -16.58 -5.77
N LEU A 335 8.51 -15.63 -6.26
CA LEU A 335 7.39 -15.91 -7.17
C LEU A 335 7.76 -15.75 -8.65
N ASP A 336 9.03 -15.52 -8.97
CA ASP A 336 9.51 -15.26 -10.32
C ASP A 336 8.82 -14.06 -11.00
N LEU A 337 8.71 -12.92 -10.29
CA LEU A 337 8.14 -11.69 -10.85
C LEU A 337 9.22 -10.69 -11.27
N GLY A 338 10.47 -10.96 -10.96
CA GLY A 338 11.61 -10.08 -11.24
C GLY A 338 12.83 -10.41 -10.39
N GLU A 339 13.76 -9.47 -10.33
CA GLU A 339 15.01 -9.55 -9.56
C GLU A 339 15.11 -8.45 -8.51
N GLN A 340 15.90 -8.70 -7.46
CA GLN A 340 16.25 -7.70 -6.46
C GLN A 340 17.71 -7.26 -6.61
N LEU A 341 17.94 -5.95 -6.59
CA LEU A 341 19.27 -5.35 -6.42
C LEU A 341 19.36 -4.70 -5.04
N THR A 342 20.22 -5.25 -4.19
CA THR A 342 20.50 -4.67 -2.87
C THR A 342 21.43 -3.47 -2.98
N PRO A 343 21.41 -2.51 -2.01
CA PRO A 343 22.21 -1.30 -2.08
C PRO A 343 23.72 -1.54 -2.27
N ASP A 344 24.26 -2.61 -1.71
CA ASP A 344 25.66 -3.03 -1.83
C ASP A 344 26.03 -3.57 -3.22
N ARG A 345 25.06 -4.01 -4.01
CA ARG A 345 25.21 -4.51 -5.38
C ARG A 345 24.75 -3.52 -6.44
N LEU A 346 24.21 -2.39 -6.04
CA LEU A 346 23.65 -1.40 -6.96
C LEU A 346 24.78 -0.57 -7.62
N THR A 347 25.07 -0.90 -8.87
CA THR A 347 25.92 -0.14 -9.78
C THR A 347 25.20 0.10 -11.08
N GLY A 348 25.63 1.10 -11.89
CA GLY A 348 25.03 1.34 -13.20
C GLY A 348 25.07 0.10 -14.11
N ALA A 349 26.20 -0.61 -14.14
CA ALA A 349 26.33 -1.85 -14.92
C ALA A 349 25.41 -2.96 -14.41
N ALA A 350 25.29 -3.12 -13.08
CA ALA A 350 24.41 -4.13 -12.49
C ALA A 350 22.92 -3.83 -12.77
N LEU A 351 22.53 -2.54 -12.68
CA LEU A 351 21.17 -2.10 -13.00
C LEU A 351 20.82 -2.35 -14.45
N HIS A 352 21.70 -1.94 -15.38
CA HIS A 352 21.51 -2.18 -16.81
C HIS A 352 21.35 -3.68 -17.12
N ALA A 353 22.27 -4.50 -16.62
CA ALA A 353 22.25 -5.94 -16.83
C ALA A 353 20.98 -6.60 -16.23
N ALA A 354 20.51 -6.16 -15.05
CA ALA A 354 19.30 -6.67 -14.44
C ALA A 354 18.06 -6.32 -15.28
N VAL A 355 17.97 -5.08 -15.78
CA VAL A 355 16.88 -4.65 -16.68
C VAL A 355 16.79 -5.52 -17.93
N ASP A 356 17.94 -5.82 -18.55
CA ASP A 356 17.96 -6.67 -19.75
C ASP A 356 17.61 -8.13 -19.44
N ARG A 357 18.11 -8.68 -18.33
CA ARG A 357 17.78 -10.06 -17.92
C ARG A 357 16.29 -10.23 -17.66
N VAL A 358 15.69 -9.38 -16.80
CA VAL A 358 14.27 -9.55 -16.42
C VAL A 358 13.33 -9.36 -17.60
N ALA A 359 13.67 -8.46 -18.52
CA ALA A 359 12.86 -8.19 -19.71
C ALA A 359 12.79 -9.37 -20.69
N GLY A 360 13.79 -10.25 -20.68
CA GLY A 360 13.88 -11.42 -21.56
C GLY A 360 13.67 -12.77 -20.88
N ASP A 361 13.43 -12.81 -19.56
CA ASP A 361 13.32 -14.06 -18.80
C ASP A 361 11.91 -14.67 -18.93
N THR A 362 11.80 -15.80 -19.62
CA THR A 362 10.54 -16.53 -19.81
C THR A 362 9.96 -17.12 -18.51
N ARG A 363 10.80 -17.37 -17.50
CA ARG A 363 10.36 -17.82 -16.17
C ARG A 363 9.64 -16.69 -15.45
N ILE A 364 10.17 -15.46 -15.55
CA ILE A 364 9.53 -14.25 -15.00
C ILE A 364 8.21 -14.01 -15.73
N ALA A 365 8.17 -14.09 -17.05
CA ALA A 365 6.95 -13.95 -17.80
C ALA A 365 5.86 -14.94 -17.35
N ALA A 366 6.22 -16.22 -17.18
CA ALA A 366 5.30 -17.24 -16.65
C ALA A 366 4.87 -16.98 -15.20
N GLY A 367 5.76 -16.44 -14.35
CA GLY A 367 5.43 -16.01 -12.98
C GLY A 367 4.39 -14.90 -12.96
N LEU A 368 4.58 -13.88 -13.80
CA LEU A 368 3.66 -12.75 -13.97
C LEU A 368 2.29 -13.20 -14.48
N ASP A 369 2.25 -14.15 -15.44
CA ASP A 369 0.97 -14.71 -15.92
C ASP A 369 0.22 -15.45 -14.80
N ARG A 370 0.92 -16.25 -13.99
CA ARG A 370 0.31 -16.98 -12.86
C ARG A 370 -0.30 -16.01 -11.83
N ILE A 371 0.45 -15.00 -11.42
CA ILE A 371 -0.02 -14.05 -10.38
C ILE A 371 -1.14 -13.15 -10.91
N ALA A 372 -1.06 -12.68 -12.17
CA ALA A 372 -2.10 -11.89 -12.79
C ALA A 372 -3.42 -12.68 -12.90
N ALA A 373 -3.36 -13.94 -13.34
CA ALA A 373 -4.52 -14.82 -13.38
C ALA A 373 -5.12 -15.10 -11.99
N GLU A 374 -4.30 -15.17 -10.95
CA GLU A 374 -4.78 -15.26 -9.55
C GLU A 374 -5.49 -13.98 -9.13
N MET A 375 -4.94 -12.80 -9.42
CA MET A 375 -5.58 -11.52 -9.14
C MET A 375 -6.94 -11.38 -9.84
N GLU A 376 -7.05 -11.80 -11.09
CA GLU A 376 -8.31 -11.81 -11.84
C GLU A 376 -9.36 -12.71 -11.16
N ARG A 377 -8.99 -13.91 -10.71
CA ARG A 377 -9.89 -14.83 -9.98
C ARG A 377 -10.26 -14.37 -8.58
N ALA A 378 -9.42 -13.57 -7.94
CA ALA A 378 -9.66 -13.06 -6.59
C ALA A 378 -10.81 -12.02 -6.53
N GLY A 379 -11.25 -11.49 -7.68
CA GLY A 379 -12.43 -10.65 -7.82
C GLY A 379 -12.21 -9.17 -7.50
N GLY A 380 -11.05 -8.77 -6.98
CA GLY A 380 -10.65 -7.37 -6.82
C GLY A 380 -11.70 -6.51 -6.13
N THR A 381 -12.06 -5.42 -6.78
CA THR A 381 -12.98 -4.38 -6.28
C THR A 381 -14.37 -4.93 -5.96
N ASP A 382 -14.92 -5.78 -6.85
CA ASP A 382 -16.27 -6.36 -6.67
C ASP A 382 -16.33 -7.26 -5.45
N ALA A 383 -15.34 -8.17 -5.31
CA ALA A 383 -15.27 -9.08 -4.16
C ALA A 383 -15.06 -8.31 -2.83
N ALA A 384 -14.32 -7.19 -2.87
CA ALA A 384 -14.17 -6.33 -1.70
C ALA A 384 -15.48 -5.64 -1.33
N ALA A 385 -16.23 -5.13 -2.29
CA ALA A 385 -17.54 -4.50 -2.06
C ALA A 385 -18.56 -5.53 -1.56
N ASP A 386 -18.60 -6.73 -2.13
CA ASP A 386 -19.47 -7.84 -1.69
C ASP A 386 -19.20 -8.22 -0.22
N LEU A 387 -17.93 -8.30 0.18
CA LEU A 387 -17.56 -8.54 1.58
C LEU A 387 -18.10 -7.45 2.51
N LEU A 388 -17.97 -6.18 2.12
CA LEU A 388 -18.41 -5.06 2.94
C LEU A 388 -19.95 -5.01 3.03
N GLU A 389 -20.66 -5.31 1.96
CA GLU A 389 -22.13 -5.44 1.97
C GLU A 389 -22.59 -6.61 2.85
N ALA A 390 -21.91 -7.76 2.77
CA ALA A 390 -22.20 -8.89 3.65
C ALA A 390 -21.97 -8.55 5.13
N ALA A 391 -20.92 -7.79 5.43
CA ALA A 391 -20.59 -7.35 6.78
C ALA A 391 -21.65 -6.41 7.40
N LEU A 392 -22.44 -5.70 6.60
CA LEU A 392 -23.58 -4.90 7.06
C LEU A 392 -24.72 -5.75 7.65
N HIS A 393 -24.85 -7.01 7.23
CA HIS A 393 -25.95 -7.91 7.61
C HIS A 393 -25.58 -8.91 8.72
N GLY A 394 -24.36 -8.89 9.21
CA GLY A 394 -23.88 -9.76 10.29
C GLY A 394 -22.51 -10.37 9.99
N PRO A 395 -21.98 -11.23 10.90
CA PRO A 395 -20.67 -11.83 10.70
C PRO A 395 -20.66 -12.66 9.41
N VAL A 396 -19.66 -12.39 8.56
CA VAL A 396 -19.39 -13.20 7.37
C VAL A 396 -18.83 -14.55 7.85
N THR A 397 -19.73 -15.52 8.07
CA THR A 397 -19.32 -16.90 8.34
C THR A 397 -18.88 -17.52 7.02
N ALA A 398 -17.66 -18.04 6.97
CA ALA A 398 -17.20 -18.81 5.82
C ALA A 398 -18.23 -19.92 5.52
N SER A 399 -18.83 -19.88 4.34
CA SER A 399 -19.55 -21.02 3.79
C SER A 399 -18.58 -22.19 3.77
N ARG A 400 -18.89 -23.25 4.52
CA ARG A 400 -18.16 -24.53 4.44
C ARG A 400 -18.40 -25.07 3.03
N ALA A 401 -17.43 -24.88 2.12
CA ALA A 401 -17.34 -25.59 0.87
C ALA A 401 -16.46 -26.83 1.05
#